data_adcea8cac68357fe078993f1a1e4d0a9
#
_entry.id   adcea8cac68357fe078993f1a1e4d0a9
#
_cell.length_a   1.000
_cell.length_b   1.000
_cell.length_c   1.000
_cell.angle_alpha   90.00
_cell.angle_beta   90.00
_cell.angle_gamma   90.00
#
_symmetry.space_group_name_H-M   'P 1'
#
loop_
_entity.id
_entity.type
_entity.pdbx_description
1 polymer ?
#
loop_
_entity_poly.entity_id
_entity_poly.type
_entity_poly.pdbx_seq_one_letter_code
_entity_poly.pdbx_strand_id
1 'polypeptide(L)'
;MLIDSIVINNFRQYKGQNKIQFSTNPEKNVTIITGENTCGKTTLVQSFIWCLYGSIDFKDKEILNAEVKDDLLNGSIGSKKEASVGVTLSHNGKDYLIIRRETYELNHLMKILSNQNVYIYEIDQYKSRIPIDEKDFDKIVNDILPENLSDYFFFWGERIEKLSEQKELQGAVKQFLGLDTIDAAIRHLKKAKNKLTRDAANNTNDSAITT
;
A
#
# COMPACT_ATOMS: atom_id res chain seq x y z
N MET A 1 10.03 -10.14 1.09
CA MET A 1 8.80 -10.12 0.27
C MET A 1 9.13 -10.58 -1.15
N LEU A 2 8.34 -11.48 -1.72
CA LEU A 2 8.43 -11.91 -3.12
C LEU A 2 7.02 -11.93 -3.71
N ILE A 3 6.79 -11.18 -4.79
CA ILE A 3 5.49 -11.13 -5.46
C ILE A 3 5.41 -12.30 -6.44
N ASP A 4 4.35 -13.11 -6.32
CA ASP A 4 4.08 -14.25 -7.20
C ASP A 4 3.23 -13.83 -8.40
N SER A 5 2.10 -13.21 -8.16
CA SER A 5 1.19 -12.83 -9.25
C SER A 5 0.32 -11.63 -8.87
N ILE A 6 -0.22 -10.99 -9.91
CA ILE A 6 -1.29 -10.00 -9.78
C ILE A 6 -2.44 -10.36 -10.71
N VAL A 7 -3.65 -10.22 -10.22
CA VAL A 7 -4.89 -10.34 -11.00
C VAL A 7 -5.60 -8.99 -10.96
N ILE A 8 -5.83 -8.41 -12.12
CA ILE A 8 -6.46 -7.10 -12.30
C ILE A 8 -7.76 -7.30 -13.05
N ASN A 9 -8.87 -6.81 -12.52
CA ASN A 9 -10.18 -6.94 -13.15
C ASN A 9 -10.86 -5.57 -13.27
N ASN A 10 -11.25 -5.17 -14.49
CA ASN A 10 -11.95 -3.94 -14.79
C ASN A 10 -11.32 -2.66 -14.19
N PHE A 11 -10.00 -2.62 -14.07
CA PHE A 11 -9.26 -1.53 -13.46
C PHE A 11 -8.60 -0.65 -14.53
N ARG A 12 -9.09 0.58 -14.71
CA ARG A 12 -8.56 1.54 -15.70
C ARG A 12 -8.53 0.95 -17.12
N GLN A 13 -7.34 0.85 -17.74
CA GLN A 13 -7.15 0.27 -19.07
C GLN A 13 -7.38 -1.26 -19.11
N TYR A 14 -7.35 -1.93 -17.98
CA TYR A 14 -7.50 -3.37 -17.89
C TYR A 14 -8.98 -3.75 -17.85
N LYS A 15 -9.59 -4.05 -19.01
CA LYS A 15 -10.96 -4.57 -19.12
C LYS A 15 -10.96 -6.08 -18.90
N GLY A 16 -11.94 -6.59 -18.16
CA GLY A 16 -12.04 -7.99 -17.80
C GLY A 16 -10.91 -8.43 -16.86
N GLN A 17 -10.73 -9.74 -16.75
CA GLN A 17 -9.72 -10.31 -15.86
C GLN A 17 -8.38 -10.47 -16.59
N ASN A 18 -7.35 -9.82 -16.06
CA ASN A 18 -5.99 -9.90 -16.54
C ASN A 18 -5.09 -10.45 -15.43
N LYS A 19 -4.34 -11.51 -15.71
CA LYS A 19 -3.38 -12.12 -14.77
C LYS A 19 -1.96 -11.95 -15.27
N ILE A 20 -1.09 -11.49 -14.40
CA ILE A 20 0.36 -11.42 -14.65
C ILE A 20 1.04 -12.29 -13.60
N GLN A 21 1.86 -13.23 -14.06
CA GLN A 21 2.68 -14.09 -13.22
C GLN A 21 4.11 -13.54 -13.21
N PHE A 22 4.69 -13.39 -12.03
CA PHE A 22 6.07 -12.93 -11.88
C PHE A 22 7.01 -14.11 -11.69
N SER A 23 8.28 -13.90 -12.02
CA SER A 23 9.29 -14.92 -11.75
C SER A 23 9.61 -14.98 -10.26
N THR A 24 9.45 -16.15 -9.68
CA THR A 24 9.80 -16.46 -8.28
C THR A 24 11.04 -17.32 -8.18
N ASN A 25 11.74 -17.55 -9.31
CA ASN A 25 12.97 -18.34 -9.33
C ASN A 25 14.09 -17.60 -8.59
N PRO A 26 14.75 -18.21 -7.58
CA PRO A 26 15.81 -17.54 -6.81
C PRO A 26 16.99 -17.00 -7.63
N GLU A 27 17.28 -17.64 -8.76
CA GLU A 27 18.41 -17.24 -9.63
C GLU A 27 17.98 -16.28 -10.75
N LYS A 28 16.69 -16.25 -11.10
CA LYS A 28 16.12 -15.46 -12.19
C LYS A 28 14.82 -14.81 -11.78
N ASN A 29 14.87 -13.99 -10.75
CA ASN A 29 13.70 -13.33 -10.14
C ASN A 29 13.34 -11.97 -10.76
N VAL A 30 13.75 -11.73 -12.00
CA VAL A 30 13.44 -10.51 -12.75
C VAL A 30 12.36 -10.80 -13.78
N THR A 31 11.30 -10.01 -13.78
CA THR A 31 10.26 -10.01 -14.81
C THR A 31 10.30 -8.68 -15.55
N ILE A 32 10.44 -8.72 -16.87
CA ILE A 32 10.44 -7.54 -17.72
C ILE A 32 9.09 -7.43 -18.42
N ILE A 33 8.42 -6.29 -18.24
CA ILE A 33 7.14 -5.99 -18.88
C ILE A 33 7.36 -4.86 -19.88
N THR A 34 7.16 -5.14 -21.16
CA THR A 34 7.29 -4.18 -22.24
C THR A 34 5.92 -3.82 -22.82
N GLY A 35 5.81 -2.65 -23.39
CA GLY A 35 4.58 -2.19 -24.04
C GLY A 35 4.75 -0.75 -24.53
N GLU A 36 3.92 -0.34 -25.47
CA GLU A 36 3.86 1.01 -25.99
C GLU A 36 3.42 2.02 -24.91
N ASN A 37 3.54 3.32 -25.20
CA ASN A 37 3.02 4.34 -24.29
C ASN A 37 1.49 4.19 -24.19
N THR A 38 0.94 4.51 -23.05
CA THR A 38 -0.51 4.38 -22.71
C THR A 38 -1.06 2.95 -22.55
N CYS A 39 -0.29 1.88 -22.81
CA CYS A 39 -0.73 0.50 -22.62
C CYS A 39 -0.94 0.05 -21.15
N GLY A 40 -0.88 0.96 -20.20
CA GLY A 40 -1.19 0.66 -18.80
C GLY A 40 -0.01 0.23 -17.92
N LYS A 41 1.26 0.43 -18.34
CA LYS A 41 2.44 0.11 -17.50
C LYS A 41 2.41 0.85 -16.15
N THR A 42 2.13 2.15 -16.15
CA THR A 42 1.97 2.95 -14.94
C THR A 42 0.75 2.50 -14.14
N THR A 43 -0.34 2.15 -14.81
CA THR A 43 -1.54 1.60 -14.18
C THR A 43 -1.26 0.28 -13.46
N LEU A 44 -0.39 -0.56 -14.00
CA LEU A 44 0.03 -1.79 -13.32
C LEU A 44 0.73 -1.48 -11.99
N VAL A 45 1.67 -0.54 -11.98
CA VAL A 45 2.33 -0.12 -10.72
C VAL A 45 1.32 0.47 -9.74
N GLN A 46 0.44 1.35 -10.20
CA GLN A 46 -0.60 1.96 -9.38
C GLN A 46 -1.60 0.91 -8.84
N SER A 47 -1.84 -0.18 -9.57
CA SER A 47 -2.74 -1.24 -9.11
C SER A 47 -2.18 -1.98 -7.88
N PHE A 48 -0.85 -2.13 -7.75
CA PHE A 48 -0.24 -2.63 -6.52
C PHE A 48 -0.46 -1.68 -5.34
N ILE A 49 -0.20 -0.39 -5.54
CA ILE A 49 -0.38 0.64 -4.52
C ILE A 49 -1.85 0.68 -4.07
N TRP A 50 -2.77 0.67 -5.03
CA TRP A 50 -4.19 0.64 -4.70
C TRP A 50 -4.59 -0.65 -3.98
N CYS A 51 -4.10 -1.81 -4.39
CA CYS A 51 -4.39 -3.08 -3.73
C CYS A 51 -3.96 -3.08 -2.27
N LEU A 52 -2.76 -2.60 -1.98
CA LEU A 52 -2.18 -2.60 -0.64
C LEU A 52 -2.76 -1.50 0.26
N TYR A 53 -2.81 -0.24 -0.24
CA TYR A 53 -3.10 0.92 0.61
C TYR A 53 -4.42 1.63 0.27
N GLY A 54 -5.08 1.29 -0.84
CA GLY A 54 -6.30 1.97 -1.28
C GLY A 54 -6.07 3.36 -1.89
N SER A 55 -4.83 3.80 -1.99
CA SER A 55 -4.46 5.09 -2.57
C SER A 55 -4.14 4.97 -4.05
N ILE A 56 -4.43 6.01 -4.82
CA ILE A 56 -4.10 6.15 -6.24
C ILE A 56 -3.62 7.56 -6.53
N ASP A 57 -2.65 7.67 -7.43
CA ASP A 57 -2.08 8.94 -7.89
C ASP A 57 -2.54 9.28 -9.33
N PHE A 58 -3.82 9.04 -9.61
CA PHE A 58 -4.45 9.47 -10.86
C PHE A 58 -5.21 10.76 -10.66
N LYS A 59 -5.10 11.70 -11.61
CA LYS A 59 -5.76 13.02 -11.55
C LYS A 59 -7.28 12.92 -11.39
N ASP A 60 -7.89 11.98 -12.11
CA ASP A 60 -9.34 11.76 -12.12
C ASP A 60 -9.83 10.82 -11.01
N LYS A 61 -8.91 10.15 -10.31
CA LYS A 61 -9.19 9.14 -9.28
C LYS A 61 -10.17 8.04 -9.71
N GLU A 62 -10.42 7.90 -10.99
CA GLU A 62 -11.30 6.86 -11.51
C GLU A 62 -10.59 5.51 -11.56
N ILE A 63 -11.22 4.47 -11.04
CA ILE A 63 -10.70 3.11 -10.95
C ILE A 63 -11.38 2.22 -11.97
N LEU A 64 -12.72 2.31 -12.09
CA LEU A 64 -13.46 1.45 -12.99
C LEU A 64 -13.07 1.69 -14.44
N ASN A 65 -12.90 0.61 -15.20
CA ASN A 65 -12.63 0.69 -16.63
C ASN A 65 -13.73 1.49 -17.35
N ALA A 66 -13.34 2.39 -18.26
CA ALA A 66 -14.27 3.32 -18.90
C ALA A 66 -15.43 2.61 -19.65
N GLU A 67 -15.12 1.56 -20.42
CA GLU A 67 -16.16 0.82 -21.14
C GLU A 67 -17.11 0.09 -20.19
N VAL A 68 -16.58 -0.47 -19.08
CA VAL A 68 -17.41 -1.12 -18.06
C VAL A 68 -18.27 -0.10 -17.30
N LYS A 69 -17.77 1.14 -17.13
CA LYS A 69 -18.54 2.26 -16.57
C LYS A 69 -19.68 2.67 -17.51
N ASP A 70 -19.41 2.75 -18.82
CA ASP A 70 -20.44 3.05 -19.83
C ASP A 70 -21.49 1.94 -19.86
N ASP A 71 -21.09 0.67 -19.79
CA ASP A 71 -22.02 -0.47 -19.67
C ASP A 71 -22.89 -0.37 -18.41
N LEU A 72 -22.34 0.13 -17.29
CA LEU A 72 -23.09 0.34 -16.05
C LEU A 72 -24.10 1.47 -16.20
N LEU A 73 -23.69 2.59 -16.79
CA LEU A 73 -24.56 3.76 -17.01
C LEU A 73 -25.71 3.48 -17.97
N ASN A 74 -25.49 2.61 -18.95
CA ASN A 74 -26.51 2.14 -19.92
C ASN A 74 -27.37 0.98 -19.35
N GLY A 75 -27.05 0.50 -18.14
CA GLY A 75 -27.76 -0.56 -17.47
C GLY A 75 -29.05 -0.11 -16.77
N SER A 76 -29.74 -1.07 -16.19
CA SER A 76 -30.92 -0.82 -15.36
C SER A 76 -30.53 -0.33 -13.97
N ILE A 77 -31.43 0.40 -13.29
CA ILE A 77 -31.27 0.76 -11.88
C ILE A 77 -30.99 -0.49 -11.05
N GLY A 78 -30.02 -0.44 -10.17
CA GLY A 78 -29.54 -1.57 -9.38
C GLY A 78 -28.51 -2.45 -10.07
N SER A 79 -28.16 -2.16 -11.34
CA SER A 79 -27.03 -2.82 -12.02
C SER A 79 -25.73 -2.61 -11.26
N LYS A 80 -24.91 -3.66 -11.20
CA LYS A 80 -23.62 -3.63 -10.47
C LYS A 80 -22.47 -4.02 -11.40
N LYS A 81 -21.37 -3.36 -11.21
CA LYS A 81 -20.07 -3.70 -11.80
C LYS A 81 -19.00 -3.62 -10.72
N GLU A 82 -17.88 -4.28 -10.93
CA GLU A 82 -16.76 -4.23 -9.99
C GLU A 82 -15.43 -4.02 -10.69
N ALA A 83 -14.55 -3.31 -10.01
CA ALA A 83 -13.12 -3.31 -10.26
C ALA A 83 -12.42 -3.99 -9.10
N SER A 84 -11.43 -4.85 -9.38
CA SER A 84 -10.67 -5.50 -8.32
C SER A 84 -9.23 -5.74 -8.72
N VAL A 85 -8.36 -5.75 -7.70
CA VAL A 85 -6.96 -6.14 -7.83
C VAL A 85 -6.65 -7.14 -6.72
N GLY A 86 -6.07 -8.27 -7.10
CA GLY A 86 -5.61 -9.30 -6.19
C GLY A 86 -4.11 -9.54 -6.36
N VAL A 87 -3.34 -9.45 -5.29
CA VAL A 87 -1.89 -9.69 -5.26
C VAL A 87 -1.61 -10.93 -4.43
N THR A 88 -0.90 -11.89 -5.04
CA THR A 88 -0.36 -13.06 -4.34
C THR A 88 1.12 -12.82 -4.10
N LEU A 89 1.57 -13.02 -2.86
CA LEU A 89 2.96 -12.78 -2.47
C LEU A 89 3.37 -13.69 -1.31
N SER A 90 4.69 -13.89 -1.17
CA SER A 90 5.31 -14.58 -0.03
C SER A 90 6.08 -13.60 0.83
N HIS A 91 5.89 -13.67 2.14
CA HIS A 91 6.61 -12.84 3.12
C HIS A 91 6.81 -13.63 4.42
N ASN A 92 8.06 -13.61 4.95
CA ASN A 92 8.42 -14.30 6.20
C ASN A 92 8.00 -15.79 6.25
N GLY A 93 8.10 -16.50 5.12
CA GLY A 93 7.77 -17.93 5.03
C GLY A 93 6.28 -18.25 4.98
N LYS A 94 5.44 -17.22 4.80
CA LYS A 94 3.99 -17.34 4.60
C LYS A 94 3.58 -16.78 3.26
N ASP A 95 2.56 -17.39 2.67
CA ASP A 95 1.96 -16.93 1.43
C ASP A 95 0.65 -16.19 1.72
N TYR A 96 0.48 -15.04 1.08
CA TYR A 96 -0.70 -14.18 1.25
C TYR A 96 -1.37 -13.91 -0.09
N LEU A 97 -2.69 -13.80 -0.05
CA LEU A 97 -3.52 -13.23 -1.12
C LEU A 97 -4.26 -12.02 -0.57
N ILE A 98 -3.93 -10.85 -1.09
CA ILE A 98 -4.58 -9.58 -0.75
C ILE A 98 -5.46 -9.20 -1.93
N ILE A 99 -6.75 -8.96 -1.69
CA ILE A 99 -7.73 -8.55 -2.71
C ILE A 99 -8.37 -7.25 -2.25
N ARG A 100 -8.26 -6.21 -3.07
CA ARG A 100 -9.07 -5.00 -2.93
C ARG A 100 -10.10 -4.99 -4.06
N ARG A 101 -11.34 -4.69 -3.70
CA ARG A 101 -12.48 -4.66 -4.60
C ARG A 101 -13.27 -3.38 -4.37
N GLU A 102 -13.69 -2.74 -5.44
CA GLU A 102 -14.65 -1.66 -5.41
C GLU A 102 -15.84 -2.04 -6.27
N THR A 103 -17.02 -2.04 -5.64
CA THR A 103 -18.29 -2.36 -6.30
C THR A 103 -19.02 -1.06 -6.60
N TYR A 104 -19.50 -0.93 -7.83
CA TYR A 104 -20.22 0.22 -8.35
C TYR A 104 -21.67 -0.17 -8.62
N GLU A 105 -22.62 0.63 -8.16
CA GLU A 105 -24.04 0.40 -8.34
C GLU A 105 -24.73 1.65 -8.88
N LEU A 106 -25.57 1.47 -9.91
CA LEU A 106 -26.40 2.55 -10.46
C LEU A 106 -27.66 2.72 -9.62
N ASN A 107 -27.81 3.89 -8.97
CA ASN A 107 -28.94 4.19 -8.13
C ASN A 107 -30.15 4.79 -8.88
N HIS A 108 -31.26 5.03 -8.18
CA HIS A 108 -32.49 5.60 -8.73
C HIS A 108 -32.35 7.03 -9.30
N LEU A 109 -31.29 7.75 -8.93
CA LEU A 109 -30.97 9.09 -9.44
C LEU A 109 -30.00 9.05 -10.62
N MET A 110 -29.78 7.89 -11.22
CA MET A 110 -28.79 7.64 -12.30
C MET A 110 -27.38 8.07 -11.89
N LYS A 111 -27.05 7.94 -10.59
CA LYS A 111 -25.71 8.19 -10.03
C LYS A 111 -25.07 6.86 -9.66
N ILE A 112 -23.79 6.77 -9.92
CA ILE A 112 -22.98 5.63 -9.51
C ILE A 112 -22.58 5.82 -8.04
N LEU A 113 -22.93 4.84 -7.21
CA LEU A 113 -22.44 4.70 -5.84
C LEU A 113 -21.34 3.66 -5.85
N SER A 114 -20.29 3.87 -5.06
CA SER A 114 -19.24 2.87 -4.91
C SER A 114 -19.02 2.48 -3.45
N ASN A 115 -18.62 1.23 -3.25
CA ASN A 115 -18.23 0.69 -1.94
C ASN A 115 -16.96 -0.16 -2.11
N GLN A 116 -15.96 0.12 -1.28
CA GLN A 116 -14.68 -0.55 -1.32
C GLN A 116 -14.54 -1.55 -0.17
N ASN A 117 -14.02 -2.74 -0.47
CA ASN A 117 -13.74 -3.78 0.50
C ASN A 117 -12.33 -4.36 0.26
N VAL A 118 -11.69 -4.80 1.33
CA VAL A 118 -10.40 -5.48 1.31
C VAL A 118 -10.58 -6.86 1.92
N TYR A 119 -9.90 -7.85 1.36
CA TYR A 119 -9.85 -9.22 1.86
C TYR A 119 -8.41 -9.67 1.87
N ILE A 120 -7.95 -10.23 3.00
CA ILE A 120 -6.62 -10.81 3.12
C ILE A 120 -6.77 -12.27 3.55
N TYR A 121 -6.05 -13.13 2.85
CA TYR A 121 -6.00 -14.56 3.13
C TYR A 121 -4.55 -14.99 3.31
N GLU A 122 -4.29 -15.79 4.33
CA GLU A 122 -3.08 -16.62 4.39
C GLU A 122 -3.35 -17.88 3.55
N ILE A 123 -2.39 -18.27 2.71
CA ILE A 123 -2.48 -19.46 1.87
C ILE A 123 -1.69 -20.58 2.58
N ASP A 124 -2.36 -21.66 2.90
CA ASP A 124 -1.73 -22.79 3.57
C ASP A 124 -0.95 -23.70 2.59
N GLN A 125 -0.27 -24.71 3.12
CA GLN A 125 0.49 -25.68 2.34
C GLN A 125 -0.36 -26.51 1.35
N TYR A 126 -1.67 -26.57 1.56
CA TYR A 126 -2.65 -27.23 0.68
C TYR A 126 -3.27 -26.26 -0.33
N LYS A 127 -2.78 -25.00 -0.39
CA LYS A 127 -3.31 -23.89 -1.21
C LYS A 127 -4.74 -23.49 -0.84
N SER A 128 -5.18 -23.77 0.38
CA SER A 128 -6.44 -23.29 0.92
C SER A 128 -6.29 -21.83 1.40
N ARG A 129 -7.35 -21.05 1.27
CA ARG A 129 -7.41 -19.64 1.68
C ARG A 129 -7.97 -19.54 3.09
N ILE A 130 -7.15 -19.14 4.04
CA ILE A 130 -7.56 -18.91 5.42
C ILE A 130 -7.81 -17.41 5.58
N PRO A 131 -9.05 -16.96 5.81
CA PRO A 131 -9.34 -15.54 5.94
C PRO A 131 -8.70 -14.97 7.20
N ILE A 132 -8.17 -13.74 7.08
CA ILE A 132 -7.61 -12.98 8.18
C ILE A 132 -8.67 -12.00 8.68
N ASP A 133 -8.68 -11.70 9.96
CA ASP A 133 -9.60 -10.74 10.59
C ASP A 133 -9.26 -9.31 10.12
N GLU A 134 -10.27 -8.50 9.81
CA GLU A 134 -10.11 -7.13 9.30
C GLU A 134 -9.27 -6.24 10.23
N LYS A 135 -9.36 -6.44 11.54
CA LYS A 135 -8.56 -5.69 12.54
C LYS A 135 -7.05 -5.89 12.40
N ASP A 136 -6.60 -6.98 11.74
CA ASP A 136 -5.20 -7.30 11.55
C ASP A 136 -4.68 -6.86 10.16
N PHE A 137 -5.53 -6.34 9.27
CA PHE A 137 -5.17 -5.99 7.90
C PHE A 137 -4.06 -4.96 7.83
N ASP A 138 -4.21 -3.82 8.49
CA ASP A 138 -3.20 -2.76 8.47
C ASP A 138 -1.85 -3.23 9.03
N LYS A 139 -1.89 -4.07 10.08
CA LYS A 139 -0.70 -4.64 10.66
C LYS A 139 0.03 -5.56 9.66
N ILE A 140 -0.70 -6.43 8.98
CA ILE A 140 -0.12 -7.36 8.00
C ILE A 140 0.42 -6.62 6.79
N VAL A 141 -0.33 -5.66 6.24
CA VAL A 141 0.13 -4.85 5.10
C VAL A 141 1.39 -4.07 5.48
N ASN A 142 1.43 -3.46 6.67
CA ASN A 142 2.61 -2.74 7.15
C ASN A 142 3.80 -3.66 7.47
N ASP A 143 3.58 -4.92 7.87
CA ASP A 143 4.65 -5.91 8.06
C ASP A 143 5.23 -6.35 6.70
N ILE A 144 4.39 -6.53 5.69
CA ILE A 144 4.78 -6.90 4.33
C ILE A 144 5.56 -5.75 3.67
N LEU A 145 4.98 -4.56 3.64
CA LEU A 145 5.56 -3.34 3.08
C LEU A 145 4.89 -2.11 3.73
N PRO A 146 5.58 -1.38 4.62
CA PRO A 146 5.08 -0.13 5.18
C PRO A 146 4.74 0.89 4.09
N GLU A 147 3.60 1.59 4.21
CA GLU A 147 3.12 2.55 3.21
C GLU A 147 4.15 3.65 2.92
N ASN A 148 4.82 4.15 3.94
CA ASN A 148 5.86 5.17 3.82
C ASN A 148 7.12 4.71 3.08
N LEU A 149 7.29 3.39 2.88
CA LEU A 149 8.36 2.81 2.06
C LEU A 149 7.90 2.46 0.66
N SER A 150 6.60 2.50 0.38
CA SER A 150 6.02 2.10 -0.92
C SER A 150 6.64 2.86 -2.10
N ASP A 151 6.95 4.14 -1.93
CA ASP A 151 7.54 4.99 -2.95
C ASP A 151 8.93 4.55 -3.41
N TYR A 152 9.65 3.78 -2.58
CA TYR A 152 10.97 3.22 -2.90
C TYR A 152 10.90 1.85 -3.57
N PHE A 153 9.73 1.19 -3.52
CA PHE A 153 9.49 -0.09 -4.16
C PHE A 153 8.65 0.04 -5.43
N PHE A 154 7.69 0.95 -5.43
CA PHE A 154 6.81 1.23 -6.57
C PHE A 154 7.14 2.60 -7.16
N PHE A 155 8.12 2.66 -8.06
CA PHE A 155 8.50 3.90 -8.72
C PHE A 155 8.39 3.77 -10.25
N TRP A 156 8.08 4.87 -10.88
CA TRP A 156 8.04 5.05 -12.34
C TRP A 156 8.93 6.21 -12.75
N GLY A 157 9.27 6.29 -14.06
CA GLY A 157 10.34 7.12 -14.60
C GLY A 157 10.41 8.56 -14.12
N GLU A 158 9.26 9.22 -13.94
CA GLU A 158 9.18 10.61 -13.45
C GLU A 158 9.62 10.77 -11.96
N ARG A 159 9.60 9.69 -11.19
CA ARG A 159 10.05 9.70 -9.78
C ARG A 159 11.52 9.36 -9.60
N ILE A 160 12.17 8.75 -10.60
CA ILE A 160 13.60 8.40 -10.51
C ILE A 160 14.46 9.66 -10.34
N GLU A 161 14.08 10.77 -10.98
CA GLU A 161 14.78 12.05 -10.85
C GLU A 161 14.72 12.59 -9.42
N LYS A 162 13.59 12.44 -8.72
CA LYS A 162 13.44 12.86 -7.32
C LYS A 162 14.21 11.98 -6.33
N LEU A 163 14.29 10.67 -6.58
CA LEU A 163 15.06 9.74 -5.76
C LEU A 163 16.57 9.97 -5.83
N SER A 164 17.06 10.68 -6.85
CA SER A 164 18.49 11.02 -6.99
C SER A 164 18.97 12.08 -6.00
N GLU A 165 18.08 12.78 -5.29
CA GLU A 165 18.46 13.71 -4.25
C GLU A 165 18.93 12.97 -3.00
N GLN A 166 20.21 13.11 -2.65
CA GLN A 166 20.87 12.41 -1.53
C GLN A 166 20.13 12.47 -0.18
N LYS A 167 19.36 13.55 0.05
CA LYS A 167 18.60 13.71 1.31
C LYS A 167 17.40 12.77 1.40
N GLU A 168 16.72 12.50 0.30
CA GLU A 168 15.59 11.57 0.25
C GLU A 168 16.09 10.13 0.42
N LEU A 169 17.21 9.78 -0.22
CA LEU A 169 17.82 8.45 -0.09
C LEU A 169 18.27 8.16 1.36
N GLN A 170 18.85 9.16 2.04
CA GLN A 170 19.24 9.01 3.47
C GLN A 170 18.01 8.82 4.37
N GLY A 171 16.92 9.53 4.10
CA GLY A 171 15.64 9.37 4.80
C GLY A 171 15.10 7.95 4.64
N ALA A 172 15.07 7.46 3.39
CA ALA A 172 14.62 6.11 3.06
C ALA A 172 15.42 5.02 3.76
N VAL A 173 16.76 5.11 3.71
CA VAL A 173 17.65 4.14 4.37
C VAL A 173 17.44 4.14 5.88
N LYS A 174 17.29 5.31 6.52
CA LYS A 174 16.99 5.41 7.95
C LYS A 174 15.66 4.74 8.30
N GLN A 175 14.65 4.98 7.50
CA GLN A 175 13.30 4.43 7.68
C GLN A 175 13.31 2.91 7.48
N PHE A 176 13.95 2.43 6.41
CA PHE A 176 14.11 1.00 6.12
C PHE A 176 14.84 0.24 7.25
N LEU A 177 15.84 0.88 7.86
CA LEU A 177 16.59 0.33 8.99
C LEU A 177 15.87 0.52 10.35
N GLY A 178 14.66 1.11 10.38
CA GLY A 178 13.93 1.40 11.61
C GLY A 178 14.62 2.44 12.52
N LEU A 179 15.60 3.20 11.99
CA LEU A 179 16.37 4.16 12.76
C LEU A 179 15.53 5.36 13.24
N ASP A 180 14.41 5.65 12.59
CA ASP A 180 13.48 6.70 13.02
C ASP A 180 12.91 6.43 14.40
N THR A 181 12.65 5.17 14.74
CA THR A 181 12.21 4.76 16.08
C THR A 181 13.32 5.01 17.11
N ILE A 182 14.58 4.72 16.76
CA ILE A 182 15.74 4.98 17.61
C ILE A 182 15.95 6.49 17.79
N ASP A 183 15.87 7.26 16.71
CA ASP A 183 15.98 8.73 16.75
C ASP A 183 14.85 9.35 17.60
N ALA A 184 13.63 8.82 17.51
CA ALA A 184 12.52 9.23 18.36
C ALA A 184 12.80 8.91 19.85
N ALA A 185 13.26 7.69 20.15
CA ALA A 185 13.63 7.30 21.51
C ALA A 185 14.73 8.19 22.08
N ILE A 186 15.77 8.50 21.31
CA ILE A 186 16.84 9.41 21.72
C ILE A 186 16.28 10.82 22.04
N ARG A 187 15.39 11.35 21.19
CA ARG A 187 14.73 12.65 21.45
C ARG A 187 13.90 12.63 22.74
N HIS A 188 13.14 11.56 22.98
CA HIS A 188 12.34 11.40 24.19
C HIS A 188 13.22 11.32 25.43
N LEU A 189 14.29 10.53 25.41
CA LEU A 189 15.25 10.42 26.51
C LEU A 189 15.96 11.76 26.81
N LYS A 190 16.35 12.51 25.79
CA LYS A 190 16.92 13.86 25.96
C LYS A 190 15.93 14.82 26.63
N LYS A 191 14.64 14.78 26.23
CA LYS A 191 13.58 15.59 26.88
C LYS A 191 13.38 15.21 28.35
N ALA A 192 13.31 13.91 28.64
CA ALA A 192 13.16 13.39 30.00
C ALA A 192 14.36 13.79 30.86
N LYS A 193 15.59 13.62 30.36
CA LYS A 193 16.81 14.09 31.05
C LYS A 193 16.74 15.58 31.39
N ASN A 194 16.42 16.43 30.41
CA ASN A 194 16.35 17.87 30.62
C ASN A 194 15.27 18.26 31.63
N LYS A 195 14.13 17.56 31.65
CA LYS A 195 13.09 17.77 32.66
C LYS A 195 13.58 17.39 34.05
N LEU A 196 14.14 16.19 34.22
CA LEU A 196 14.68 15.74 35.50
C LEU A 196 15.81 16.66 36.04
N THR A 197 16.70 17.15 35.16
CA THR A 197 17.75 18.10 35.54
C THR A 197 17.16 19.43 36.04
N ARG A 198 16.09 19.94 35.42
CA ARG A 198 15.40 21.16 35.89
C ARG A 198 14.69 20.94 37.21
N ASP A 199 13.99 19.80 37.35
CA ASP A 199 13.27 19.46 38.58
C ASP A 199 14.26 19.27 39.74
N ALA A 200 15.42 18.66 39.52
CA ALA A 200 16.49 18.55 40.51
C ALA A 200 17.08 19.90 40.89
N ALA A 201 17.31 20.80 39.92
CA ALA A 201 17.82 22.16 40.19
C ALA A 201 16.82 23.00 41.00
N ASN A 202 15.52 22.88 40.71
CA ASN A 202 14.46 23.57 41.45
C ASN A 202 14.39 23.06 42.90
N ASN A 203 14.44 21.74 43.12
CA ASN A 203 14.41 21.16 44.48
C ASN A 203 15.66 21.48 45.32
N THR A 204 16.83 21.70 44.71
CA THR A 204 18.03 22.15 45.44
C THR A 204 17.97 23.63 45.83
N ASN A 205 17.27 24.45 45.05
CA ASN A 205 17.06 25.87 45.43
C ASN A 205 16.05 26.03 46.57
N ASP A 206 15.02 25.17 46.66
CA ASP A 206 14.06 25.22 47.80
C ASP A 206 14.68 24.76 49.13
N SER A 207 15.67 23.88 49.12
CA SER A 207 16.38 23.46 50.34
C SER A 207 17.41 24.47 50.85
N ALA A 208 17.81 25.46 50.04
CA ALA A 208 18.73 26.53 50.44
C ALA A 208 18.04 27.75 51.08
N ILE A 209 16.70 27.79 51.09
CA ILE A 209 15.91 28.90 51.69
C ILE A 209 15.42 28.55 53.10
N THR A 210 15.71 27.37 53.63
CA THR A 210 15.20 26.88 54.94
C THR A 210 16.32 26.74 55.98
N THR A 211 17.40 27.54 55.91
CA THR A 211 18.43 27.66 57.01
C THR A 211 18.61 29.08 57.44
#